data_082bf8eab95fc0be76d1ad97a367c111
#
_entry.id   082bf8eab95fc0be76d1ad97a367c111
#
_cell.length_a   1.000
_cell.length_b   1.000
_cell.length_c   1.000
_cell.angle_alpha   90.00
_cell.angle_beta   90.00
_cell.angle_gamma   90.00
#
_symmetry.space_group_name_H-M   'P 1'
#
loop_
_entity.id
_entity.type
_entity.pdbx_description
1 polymer ?
#
loop_
_entity_poly.entity_id
_entity_poly.type
_entity_poly.pdbx_seq_one_letter_code
_entity_poly.pdbx_strand_id
1 'polypeptide(L)'
;NSIEMTNRDFKIDAVNILNKFSVDSCHILNDWESIGHGLSLFKKEEMNFINQGNAFNETALILGPGTGLGAAQVIQENIVLPTEIGNSSFAIQDLFSELDLSNQDDFNVIEDLISGGGLAKIYSEFANIDKSPEEIVASYHTDIFSQKSIDIFLKSLAQILSEFALAYMPGKGIYLAGGLMRSLNEFIDTDLFLENFLVNRKSMHADVLEQIPLALINQEMTCLHGSLNFINKISQNRN
;
A
#
# COMPACT_ATOMS: atom_id res chain seq x y z
N ASN A 1 9.98 13.52 21.38
CA ASN A 1 9.45 13.18 20.06
C ASN A 1 10.46 13.57 18.99
N SER A 2 11.30 12.62 18.58
CA SER A 2 12.20 12.75 17.44
C SER A 2 12.10 11.51 16.57
N ILE A 3 12.26 11.67 15.24
CA ILE A 3 12.33 10.60 14.26
C ILE A 3 13.68 10.69 13.54
N GLU A 4 14.33 9.56 13.36
CA GLU A 4 15.49 9.40 12.48
C GLU A 4 15.00 8.70 11.20
N MET A 5 15.37 9.23 10.05
CA MET A 5 14.96 8.64 8.77
C MET A 5 15.87 7.46 8.42
N THR A 6 15.28 6.32 8.09
CA THR A 6 16.00 5.07 7.81
C THR A 6 16.97 5.18 6.62
N ASN A 7 16.67 6.05 5.66
CA ASN A 7 17.42 6.16 4.39
C ASN A 7 18.19 7.48 4.22
N ARG A 8 18.26 8.32 5.25
CA ARG A 8 18.97 9.61 5.23
C ARG A 8 19.48 9.94 6.61
N ASP A 9 20.67 10.49 6.69
CA ASP A 9 21.28 11.01 7.91
C ASP A 9 20.59 12.33 8.33
N PHE A 10 19.29 12.23 8.65
CA PHE A 10 18.44 13.36 8.98
C PHE A 10 17.55 13.04 10.17
N LYS A 11 17.64 13.87 11.21
CA LYS A 11 16.82 13.77 12.42
C LYS A 11 15.84 14.92 12.49
N ILE A 12 14.57 14.61 12.66
CA ILE A 12 13.52 15.59 12.93
C ILE A 12 13.26 15.57 14.44
N ASP A 13 13.32 16.75 15.07
CA ASP A 13 13.04 16.93 16.49
C ASP A 13 11.92 17.95 16.66
N ALA A 14 10.81 17.52 17.26
CA ALA A 14 9.63 18.33 17.45
C ALA A 14 9.91 19.55 18.34
N VAL A 15 10.79 19.43 19.35
CA VAL A 15 11.15 20.54 20.25
C VAL A 15 11.90 21.63 19.48
N ASN A 16 12.81 21.23 18.60
CA ASN A 16 13.53 22.18 17.75
C ASN A 16 12.59 22.93 16.79
N ILE A 17 11.58 22.23 16.24
CA ILE A 17 10.56 22.84 15.39
C ILE A 17 9.70 23.85 16.19
N LEU A 18 9.21 23.45 17.35
CA LEU A 18 8.43 24.33 18.24
C LEU A 18 9.18 25.63 18.53
N ASN A 19 10.44 25.53 18.94
CA ASN A 19 11.27 26.68 19.28
C ASN A 19 11.59 27.56 18.07
N LYS A 20 11.93 26.94 16.91
CA LYS A 20 12.35 27.66 15.70
C LYS A 20 11.22 28.43 15.05
N PHE A 21 10.01 27.88 15.06
CA PHE A 21 8.85 28.45 14.35
C PHE A 21 7.83 29.10 15.28
N SER A 22 8.06 29.07 16.60
CA SER A 22 7.16 29.63 17.62
C SER A 22 5.71 29.14 17.46
N VAL A 23 5.55 27.84 17.23
CA VAL A 23 4.22 27.20 17.10
C VAL A 23 3.83 26.52 18.41
N ASP A 24 2.52 26.42 18.68
CA ASP A 24 2.00 25.90 19.95
C ASP A 24 2.11 24.38 20.08
N SER A 25 2.14 23.66 18.96
CA SER A 25 2.30 22.21 18.95
C SER A 25 3.01 21.71 17.69
N CYS A 26 3.72 20.59 17.83
CA CYS A 26 4.34 19.89 16.73
C CYS A 26 4.10 18.38 16.92
N HIS A 27 3.49 17.76 15.93
CA HIS A 27 3.24 16.32 15.89
C HIS A 27 3.98 15.73 14.71
N ILE A 28 4.69 14.63 14.96
CA ILE A 28 5.42 13.89 13.94
C ILE A 28 4.64 12.60 13.73
N LEU A 29 4.20 12.34 12.51
CA LEU A 29 3.49 11.15 12.09
C LEU A 29 4.38 10.32 11.16
N ASN A 30 4.20 9.00 11.17
CA ASN A 30 4.63 8.17 10.06
C ASN A 30 3.85 8.56 8.80
N ASP A 31 4.42 8.40 7.61
CA ASP A 31 3.76 8.79 6.35
C ASP A 31 2.45 8.01 6.12
N TRP A 32 2.43 6.72 6.38
CA TRP A 32 1.22 5.90 6.26
C TRP A 32 0.20 6.15 7.38
N GLU A 33 0.66 6.45 8.58
CA GLU A 33 -0.21 6.96 9.65
C GLU A 33 -0.91 8.25 9.21
N SER A 34 -0.15 9.14 8.59
CA SER A 34 -0.70 10.38 8.04
C SER A 34 -1.75 10.10 6.98
N ILE A 35 -1.45 9.23 5.98
CA ILE A 35 -2.42 8.87 4.94
C ILE A 35 -3.67 8.23 5.55
N GLY A 36 -3.52 7.36 6.54
CA GLY A 36 -4.64 6.73 7.25
C GLY A 36 -5.60 7.74 7.89
N HIS A 37 -5.07 8.82 8.49
CA HIS A 37 -5.89 9.91 9.00
C HIS A 37 -6.68 10.66 7.92
N GLY A 38 -6.27 10.56 6.66
CA GLY A 38 -6.96 11.13 5.51
C GLY A 38 -8.09 10.29 4.95
N LEU A 39 -8.19 8.99 5.32
CA LEU A 39 -9.10 8.05 4.66
C LEU A 39 -10.56 8.52 4.63
N SER A 40 -11.05 9.13 5.72
CA SER A 40 -12.42 9.65 5.79
C SER A 40 -12.68 10.89 4.93
N LEU A 41 -11.66 11.51 4.36
CA LEU A 41 -11.78 12.67 3.47
C LEU A 41 -11.93 12.28 2.00
N PHE A 42 -11.49 11.08 1.62
CA PHE A 42 -11.52 10.64 0.24
C PHE A 42 -12.93 10.21 -0.15
N LYS A 43 -13.46 10.81 -1.20
CA LYS A 43 -14.80 10.52 -1.70
C LYS A 43 -14.77 9.29 -2.60
N LYS A 44 -15.89 8.59 -2.70
CA LYS A 44 -16.01 7.41 -3.57
C LYS A 44 -15.71 7.72 -5.03
N GLU A 45 -16.01 8.92 -5.49
CA GLU A 45 -15.76 9.40 -6.85
C GLU A 45 -14.27 9.59 -7.14
N GLU A 46 -13.44 9.67 -6.11
CA GLU A 46 -11.98 9.79 -6.16
C GLU A 46 -11.28 8.42 -6.06
N MET A 47 -12.06 7.34 -6.07
CA MET A 47 -11.58 5.97 -5.94
C MET A 47 -11.98 5.11 -7.13
N ASN A 48 -11.07 4.25 -7.56
CA ASN A 48 -11.37 3.17 -8.50
C ASN A 48 -11.57 1.88 -7.71
N PHE A 49 -12.79 1.37 -7.69
CA PHE A 49 -13.11 0.14 -6.98
C PHE A 49 -12.74 -1.07 -7.83
N ILE A 50 -11.89 -1.94 -7.28
CA ILE A 50 -11.60 -3.27 -7.79
C ILE A 50 -12.70 -4.24 -7.31
N ASN A 51 -13.10 -4.10 -6.03
CA ASN A 51 -14.23 -4.80 -5.46
C ASN A 51 -15.11 -3.81 -4.68
N GLN A 52 -16.41 -3.76 -4.97
CA GLN A 52 -17.36 -2.91 -4.23
C GLN A 52 -17.59 -3.43 -2.81
N GLY A 53 -17.65 -4.74 -2.64
CA GLY A 53 -17.87 -5.42 -1.37
C GLY A 53 -19.08 -4.92 -0.58
N ASN A 54 -19.18 -5.37 0.67
CA ASN A 54 -20.17 -4.91 1.64
C ASN A 54 -19.49 -4.79 3.01
N ALA A 55 -19.23 -3.56 3.44
CA ALA A 55 -18.55 -3.32 4.71
C ALA A 55 -19.28 -3.99 5.89
N PHE A 56 -18.52 -4.70 6.74
CA PHE A 56 -19.09 -5.46 7.87
C PHE A 56 -18.45 -5.12 9.23
N ASN A 57 -17.45 -4.26 9.27
CA ASN A 57 -16.87 -3.71 10.50
C ASN A 57 -16.29 -2.30 10.26
N GLU A 58 -15.70 -1.70 11.29
CA GLU A 58 -15.13 -0.34 11.23
C GLU A 58 -13.59 -0.33 11.09
N THR A 59 -13.00 -1.43 10.64
CA THR A 59 -11.56 -1.55 10.42
C THR A 59 -11.24 -1.47 8.94
N ALA A 60 -10.33 -0.59 8.56
CA ALA A 60 -9.80 -0.49 7.20
C ALA A 60 -8.28 -0.72 7.22
N LEU A 61 -7.74 -1.12 6.07
CA LEU A 61 -6.31 -1.16 5.81
C LEU A 61 -6.00 -0.22 4.66
N ILE A 62 -5.03 0.66 4.85
CA ILE A 62 -4.51 1.51 3.78
C ILE A 62 -3.05 1.18 3.55
N LEU A 63 -2.65 0.98 2.31
CA LEU A 63 -1.28 0.60 1.97
C LEU A 63 -0.93 0.99 0.54
N GLY A 64 0.37 0.96 0.25
CA GLY A 64 0.82 1.13 -1.13
C GLY A 64 2.30 0.95 -1.33
N PRO A 65 2.64 0.30 -2.43
CA PRO A 65 4.01 0.19 -2.88
C PRO A 65 4.53 1.56 -3.34
N GLY A 66 5.70 1.90 -2.83
CA GLY A 66 6.48 3.07 -3.20
C GLY A 66 7.95 2.67 -3.29
N THR A 67 8.86 3.37 -2.59
CA THR A 67 10.26 2.92 -2.41
C THR A 67 10.31 1.59 -1.65
N GLY A 68 9.44 1.42 -0.66
CA GLY A 68 9.13 0.17 0.04
C GLY A 68 7.63 -0.12 -0.02
N LEU A 69 7.11 -0.90 0.93
CA LEU A 69 5.68 -1.14 1.12
C LEU A 69 5.23 -0.59 2.47
N GLY A 70 4.63 0.59 2.45
CA GLY A 70 4.08 1.16 3.66
C GLY A 70 2.61 0.81 3.85
N ALA A 71 2.17 0.73 5.11
CA ALA A 71 0.78 0.42 5.47
C ALA A 71 0.38 0.96 6.83
N ALA A 72 -0.93 1.20 7.00
CA ALA A 72 -1.54 1.52 8.28
C ALA A 72 -2.92 0.90 8.41
N GLN A 73 -3.26 0.44 9.61
CA GLN A 73 -4.61 0.03 9.96
C GLN A 73 -5.38 1.24 10.50
N VAL A 74 -6.61 1.42 10.04
CA VAL A 74 -7.51 2.49 10.47
C VAL A 74 -8.69 1.88 11.19
N ILE A 75 -8.92 2.28 12.45
CA ILE A 75 -10.00 1.75 13.29
C ILE A 75 -10.92 2.90 13.68
N GLN A 76 -12.21 2.75 13.38
CA GLN A 76 -13.26 3.74 13.70
C GLN A 76 -12.91 5.18 13.22
N GLU A 77 -12.20 5.29 12.09
CA GLU A 77 -11.79 6.55 11.44
C GLU A 77 -10.83 7.46 12.25
N ASN A 78 -10.58 7.14 13.51
CA ASN A 78 -9.83 8.01 14.42
C ASN A 78 -8.52 7.39 14.93
N ILE A 79 -8.44 6.08 15.03
CA ILE A 79 -7.26 5.37 15.48
C ILE A 79 -6.54 4.86 14.24
N VAL A 80 -5.33 5.36 14.02
CA VAL A 80 -4.47 4.92 12.93
C VAL A 80 -3.22 4.28 13.51
N LEU A 81 -2.96 3.05 13.13
CA LEU A 81 -1.83 2.26 13.59
C LEU A 81 -0.92 1.96 12.40
N PRO A 82 0.22 2.62 12.25
CA PRO A 82 1.20 2.29 11.23
C PRO A 82 1.74 0.88 11.45
N THR A 83 2.08 0.19 10.39
CA THR A 83 2.62 -1.16 10.43
C THR A 83 3.88 -1.26 9.58
N GLU A 84 4.78 -2.15 9.94
CA GLU A 84 5.96 -2.51 9.15
C GLU A 84 5.75 -3.85 8.41
N ILE A 85 4.52 -4.07 7.94
CA ILE A 85 4.12 -5.34 7.29
C ILE A 85 4.94 -5.64 6.03
N GLY A 86 5.41 -4.60 5.34
CA GLY A 86 6.30 -4.73 4.17
C GLY A 86 7.60 -5.46 4.49
N ASN A 87 8.09 -5.34 5.72
CA ASN A 87 9.30 -5.99 6.21
C ASN A 87 9.07 -7.40 6.78
N SER A 88 7.87 -7.94 6.66
CA SER A 88 7.59 -9.34 7.03
C SER A 88 7.91 -10.30 5.88
N SER A 89 8.19 -11.55 6.23
CA SER A 89 8.56 -12.61 5.28
C SER A 89 7.46 -13.66 5.06
N PHE A 90 6.30 -13.51 5.70
CA PHE A 90 5.22 -14.47 5.52
C PHE A 90 4.66 -14.43 4.09
N ALA A 91 4.18 -15.55 3.62
CA ALA A 91 3.60 -15.75 2.28
C ALA A 91 4.56 -15.61 1.08
N ILE A 92 5.77 -15.10 1.23
CA ILE A 92 6.70 -14.91 0.09
C ILE A 92 7.09 -16.24 -0.55
N GLN A 93 7.44 -17.26 0.23
CA GLN A 93 7.92 -18.54 -0.30
C GLN A 93 6.86 -19.28 -1.12
N ASP A 94 5.59 -19.19 -0.70
CA ASP A 94 4.49 -19.83 -1.44
C ASP A 94 4.25 -19.09 -2.78
N LEU A 95 4.39 -17.77 -2.80
CA LEU A 95 4.29 -16.94 -4.00
C LEU A 95 5.35 -17.30 -5.04
N PHE A 96 6.60 -17.51 -4.63
CA PHE A 96 7.69 -17.83 -5.57
C PHE A 96 7.44 -19.11 -6.35
N SER A 97 6.86 -20.13 -5.73
CA SER A 97 6.55 -21.39 -6.42
C SER A 97 5.55 -21.21 -7.57
N GLU A 98 4.78 -20.12 -7.55
CA GLU A 98 3.74 -19.82 -8.55
C GLU A 98 4.15 -18.75 -9.58
N LEU A 99 5.26 -18.01 -9.35
CA LEU A 99 5.61 -16.83 -10.15
C LEU A 99 6.68 -17.07 -11.22
N ASP A 100 7.27 -18.26 -11.30
CA ASP A 100 8.36 -18.59 -12.25
C ASP A 100 9.57 -17.62 -12.14
N LEU A 101 9.85 -17.18 -10.91
CA LEU A 101 11.03 -16.36 -10.58
C LEU A 101 12.16 -17.28 -10.12
N SER A 102 13.34 -17.16 -10.74
CA SER A 102 14.44 -18.12 -10.50
C SER A 102 15.33 -17.70 -9.34
N ASN A 103 15.43 -16.40 -9.04
CA ASN A 103 16.34 -15.87 -8.02
C ASN A 103 15.63 -15.53 -6.70
N GLN A 104 15.32 -16.57 -5.91
CA GLN A 104 14.60 -16.41 -4.63
C GLN A 104 15.39 -15.62 -3.58
N ASP A 105 16.73 -15.58 -3.68
CA ASP A 105 17.59 -14.93 -2.69
C ASP A 105 17.45 -13.39 -2.67
N ASP A 106 16.91 -12.81 -3.73
CA ASP A 106 16.70 -11.35 -3.85
C ASP A 106 15.39 -10.85 -3.20
N PHE A 107 14.55 -11.77 -2.73
CA PHE A 107 13.23 -11.46 -2.19
C PHE A 107 13.04 -12.10 -0.80
N ASN A 108 13.43 -11.39 0.24
CA ASN A 108 13.40 -11.91 1.62
C ASN A 108 12.18 -11.41 2.40
N VAL A 109 11.67 -10.23 2.06
CA VAL A 109 10.53 -9.58 2.70
C VAL A 109 9.52 -9.14 1.65
N ILE A 110 8.28 -8.87 2.06
CA ILE A 110 7.19 -8.54 1.12
C ILE A 110 7.53 -7.33 0.25
N GLU A 111 8.16 -6.30 0.80
CA GLU A 111 8.52 -5.11 0.03
C GLU A 111 9.60 -5.36 -1.03
N ASP A 112 10.39 -6.42 -0.91
CA ASP A 112 11.31 -6.82 -1.98
C ASP A 112 10.56 -7.23 -3.27
N LEU A 113 9.32 -7.68 -3.14
CA LEU A 113 8.44 -8.05 -4.25
C LEU A 113 7.45 -6.94 -4.58
N ILE A 114 6.79 -6.37 -3.54
CA ILE A 114 5.71 -5.40 -3.67
C ILE A 114 6.21 -3.99 -3.34
N SER A 115 7.07 -3.49 -4.20
CA SER A 115 7.55 -2.10 -4.20
C SER A 115 7.99 -1.70 -5.60
N GLY A 116 8.35 -0.45 -5.80
CA GLY A 116 8.99 0.00 -7.04
C GLY A 116 10.29 -0.77 -7.31
N GLY A 117 11.11 -0.97 -6.28
CA GLY A 117 12.30 -1.81 -6.36
C GLY A 117 11.99 -3.27 -6.72
N GLY A 118 10.91 -3.82 -6.17
CA GLY A 118 10.41 -5.16 -6.49
C GLY A 118 10.01 -5.30 -7.96
N LEU A 119 9.24 -4.33 -8.48
CA LEU A 119 8.88 -4.30 -9.91
C LEU A 119 10.12 -4.26 -10.82
N ALA A 120 11.13 -3.46 -10.46
CA ALA A 120 12.40 -3.39 -11.20
C ALA A 120 13.19 -4.71 -11.14
N LYS A 121 13.23 -5.36 -9.97
CA LYS A 121 13.85 -6.69 -9.81
C LYS A 121 13.16 -7.75 -10.68
N ILE A 122 11.82 -7.80 -10.66
CA ILE A 122 11.05 -8.73 -11.52
C ILE A 122 11.38 -8.49 -12.99
N TYR A 123 11.45 -7.24 -13.43
CA TYR A 123 11.81 -6.92 -14.81
C TYR A 123 13.22 -7.39 -15.16
N SER A 124 14.20 -7.10 -14.32
CA SER A 124 15.60 -7.48 -14.53
C SER A 124 15.78 -8.99 -14.64
N GLU A 125 15.00 -9.78 -13.88
CA GLU A 125 14.98 -11.23 -13.92
C GLU A 125 14.65 -11.78 -15.33
N PHE A 126 13.68 -11.17 -16.03
CA PHE A 126 13.26 -11.63 -17.35
C PHE A 126 14.03 -10.98 -18.50
N ALA A 127 14.38 -9.72 -18.37
CA ALA A 127 14.99 -8.94 -19.44
C ALA A 127 16.53 -9.00 -19.45
N ASN A 128 17.16 -9.37 -18.33
CA ASN A 128 18.61 -9.27 -18.06
C ASN A 128 19.18 -7.86 -18.28
N ILE A 129 18.37 -6.82 -18.11
CA ILE A 129 18.72 -5.40 -18.11
C ILE A 129 17.88 -4.69 -17.07
N ASP A 130 18.39 -3.58 -16.55
CA ASP A 130 17.68 -2.78 -15.56
C ASP A 130 16.81 -1.72 -16.22
N LYS A 131 15.61 -1.50 -15.67
CA LYS A 131 14.73 -0.36 -15.91
C LYS A 131 14.18 0.18 -14.61
N SER A 132 13.96 1.48 -14.55
CA SER A 132 13.19 2.08 -13.45
C SER A 132 11.72 1.65 -13.51
N PRO A 133 10.99 1.68 -12.38
CA PRO A 133 9.55 1.39 -12.37
C PRO A 133 8.77 2.25 -13.36
N GLU A 134 9.14 3.53 -13.51
CA GLU A 134 8.52 4.47 -14.43
C GLU A 134 8.72 4.06 -15.90
N GLU A 135 9.93 3.61 -16.26
CA GLU A 135 10.24 3.10 -17.61
C GLU A 135 9.50 1.80 -17.90
N ILE A 136 9.37 0.91 -16.91
CA ILE A 136 8.62 -0.36 -17.03
C ILE A 136 7.15 -0.04 -17.31
N VAL A 137 6.54 0.83 -16.51
CA VAL A 137 5.15 1.25 -16.69
C VAL A 137 4.95 1.90 -18.08
N ALA A 138 5.82 2.84 -18.45
CA ALA A 138 5.72 3.55 -19.74
C ALA A 138 5.88 2.62 -20.96
N SER A 139 6.57 1.50 -20.82
CA SER A 139 6.80 0.54 -21.90
C SER A 139 5.87 -0.68 -21.92
N TYR A 140 4.83 -0.71 -21.08
CA TYR A 140 3.90 -1.84 -20.97
C TYR A 140 3.39 -2.36 -22.33
N HIS A 141 2.96 -1.47 -23.24
CA HIS A 141 2.40 -1.87 -24.52
C HIS A 141 3.43 -2.18 -25.60
N THR A 142 4.72 -1.91 -25.36
CA THR A 142 5.78 -2.02 -26.38
C THR A 142 6.88 -3.00 -26.00
N ASP A 143 6.92 -3.44 -24.75
CA ASP A 143 7.93 -4.35 -24.20
C ASP A 143 7.25 -5.50 -23.46
N ILE A 144 7.40 -6.70 -24.00
CA ILE A 144 6.81 -7.93 -23.45
C ILE A 144 7.30 -8.23 -22.04
N PHE A 145 8.54 -7.85 -21.69
CA PHE A 145 9.06 -8.04 -20.33
C PHE A 145 8.45 -7.05 -19.35
N SER A 146 8.17 -5.83 -19.78
CA SER A 146 7.45 -4.84 -18.98
C SER A 146 6.02 -5.31 -18.70
N GLN A 147 5.31 -5.81 -19.69
CA GLN A 147 3.99 -6.39 -19.53
C GLN A 147 4.03 -7.56 -18.54
N LYS A 148 4.89 -8.55 -18.78
CA LYS A 148 5.03 -9.72 -17.90
C LYS A 148 5.33 -9.33 -16.45
N SER A 149 6.21 -8.33 -16.25
CA SER A 149 6.60 -7.88 -14.91
C SER A 149 5.45 -7.21 -14.17
N ILE A 150 4.66 -6.38 -14.85
CA ILE A 150 3.48 -5.73 -14.26
C ILE A 150 2.40 -6.77 -13.95
N ASP A 151 2.16 -7.73 -14.82
CA ASP A 151 1.18 -8.79 -14.60
C ASP A 151 1.55 -9.64 -13.37
N ILE A 152 2.83 -10.02 -13.23
CA ILE A 152 3.35 -10.73 -12.05
C ILE A 152 3.21 -9.86 -10.79
N PHE A 153 3.58 -8.59 -10.86
CA PHE A 153 3.47 -7.66 -9.74
C PHE A 153 2.02 -7.53 -9.24
N LEU A 154 1.06 -7.33 -10.14
CA LEU A 154 -0.36 -7.21 -9.81
C LEU A 154 -0.94 -8.51 -9.25
N LYS A 155 -0.55 -9.68 -9.83
CA LYS A 155 -0.90 -11.00 -9.30
C LYS A 155 -0.39 -11.15 -7.86
N SER A 156 0.88 -10.85 -7.63
CA SER A 156 1.52 -10.95 -6.31
C SER A 156 0.87 -10.01 -5.29
N LEU A 157 0.57 -8.79 -5.71
CA LEU A 157 -0.13 -7.81 -4.87
C LEU A 157 -1.50 -8.36 -4.44
N ALA A 158 -2.30 -8.89 -5.37
CA ALA A 158 -3.61 -9.44 -5.04
C ALA A 158 -3.53 -10.58 -4.01
N GLN A 159 -2.59 -11.50 -4.17
CA GLN A 159 -2.39 -12.63 -3.25
C GLN A 159 -1.92 -12.17 -1.86
N ILE A 160 -0.99 -11.20 -1.80
CA ILE A 160 -0.53 -10.61 -0.53
C ILE A 160 -1.65 -9.84 0.17
N LEU A 161 -2.47 -9.09 -0.58
CA LEU A 161 -3.63 -8.43 0.00
C LEU A 161 -4.63 -9.40 0.60
N SER A 162 -4.78 -10.59 0.03
CA SER A 162 -5.61 -11.67 0.59
C SER A 162 -5.09 -12.15 1.94
N GLU A 163 -3.76 -12.30 2.10
CA GLU A 163 -3.15 -12.62 3.40
C GLU A 163 -3.37 -11.49 4.43
N PHE A 164 -3.17 -10.24 4.02
CA PHE A 164 -3.43 -9.09 4.88
C PHE A 164 -4.90 -8.97 5.26
N ALA A 165 -5.80 -9.28 4.33
CA ALA A 165 -7.23 -9.28 4.59
C ALA A 165 -7.62 -10.28 5.69
N LEU A 166 -7.03 -11.47 5.70
CA LEU A 166 -7.24 -12.46 6.75
C LEU A 166 -6.56 -12.08 8.06
N ALA A 167 -5.38 -11.44 8.01
CA ALA A 167 -4.64 -11.07 9.22
C ALA A 167 -5.25 -9.85 9.94
N TYR A 168 -5.72 -8.85 9.20
CA TYR A 168 -6.20 -7.57 9.74
C TYR A 168 -7.73 -7.47 9.78
N MET A 169 -8.45 -8.34 9.06
CA MET A 169 -9.92 -8.31 8.92
C MET A 169 -10.48 -6.91 8.63
N PRO A 170 -10.01 -6.24 7.57
CA PRO A 170 -10.38 -4.86 7.26
C PRO A 170 -11.75 -4.80 6.58
N GLY A 171 -12.81 -5.12 7.33
CA GLY A 171 -14.16 -5.21 6.79
C GLY A 171 -14.74 -3.89 6.31
N LYS A 172 -14.13 -2.74 6.65
CA LYS A 172 -14.48 -1.43 6.07
C LYS A 172 -13.83 -1.23 4.69
N GLY A 173 -12.76 -1.96 4.39
CA GLY A 173 -12.10 -1.97 3.10
C GLY A 173 -10.58 -1.97 3.15
N ILE A 174 -9.99 -2.32 2.01
CA ILE A 174 -8.57 -2.18 1.72
C ILE A 174 -8.43 -1.06 0.69
N TYR A 175 -7.58 -0.09 0.99
CA TYR A 175 -7.39 1.09 0.16
C TYR A 175 -5.94 1.19 -0.30
N LEU A 176 -5.73 1.05 -1.61
CA LEU A 176 -4.44 1.20 -2.25
C LEU A 176 -4.17 2.67 -2.54
N ALA A 177 -2.98 3.16 -2.20
CA ALA A 177 -2.59 4.55 -2.43
C ALA A 177 -1.13 4.63 -2.92
N GLY A 178 -0.73 5.80 -3.39
CA GLY A 178 0.64 6.07 -3.82
C GLY A 178 0.81 6.21 -5.33
N GLY A 179 1.96 6.76 -5.73
CA GLY A 179 2.25 7.09 -7.13
C GLY A 179 2.31 5.86 -8.03
N LEU A 180 3.01 4.82 -7.61
CA LEU A 180 3.11 3.58 -8.38
C LEU A 180 1.74 2.94 -8.62
N MET A 181 0.89 2.87 -7.59
CA MET A 181 -0.46 2.31 -7.77
C MET A 181 -1.31 3.13 -8.72
N ARG A 182 -1.23 4.46 -8.69
CA ARG A 182 -1.93 5.30 -9.67
C ARG A 182 -1.45 5.05 -11.10
N SER A 183 -0.14 4.88 -11.29
CA SER A 183 0.42 4.56 -12.61
C SER A 183 0.06 3.16 -13.10
N LEU A 184 -0.16 2.20 -12.19
CA LEU A 184 -0.55 0.83 -12.52
C LEU A 184 -2.06 0.66 -12.71
N ASN A 185 -2.87 1.66 -12.34
CA ASN A 185 -4.33 1.56 -12.32
C ASN A 185 -4.95 1.15 -13.67
N GLU A 186 -4.42 1.65 -14.78
CA GLU A 186 -4.93 1.33 -16.12
C GLU A 186 -4.66 -0.11 -16.58
N PHE A 187 -3.72 -0.82 -15.91
CA PHE A 187 -3.36 -2.21 -16.22
C PHE A 187 -4.06 -3.22 -15.29
N ILE A 188 -4.86 -2.75 -14.33
CA ILE A 188 -5.60 -3.64 -13.43
C ILE A 188 -6.82 -4.20 -14.16
N ASP A 189 -6.75 -5.47 -14.55
CA ASP A 189 -7.93 -6.26 -14.86
C ASP A 189 -8.61 -6.67 -13.54
N THR A 190 -9.78 -6.10 -13.26
CA THR A 190 -10.47 -6.28 -11.98
C THR A 190 -10.90 -7.73 -11.74
N ASP A 191 -11.33 -8.43 -12.78
CA ASP A 191 -11.80 -9.82 -12.65
C ASP A 191 -10.60 -10.74 -12.34
N LEU A 192 -9.49 -10.58 -13.08
CA LEU A 192 -8.27 -11.33 -12.87
C LEU A 192 -7.63 -11.00 -11.50
N PHE A 193 -7.68 -9.74 -11.08
CA PHE A 193 -7.18 -9.32 -9.76
C PHE A 193 -7.97 -9.99 -8.63
N LEU A 194 -9.30 -10.02 -8.73
CA LEU A 194 -10.16 -10.67 -7.75
C LEU A 194 -10.00 -12.19 -7.76
N GLU A 195 -9.82 -12.81 -8.91
CA GLU A 195 -9.48 -14.24 -9.00
C GLU A 195 -8.21 -14.55 -8.21
N ASN A 196 -7.15 -13.78 -8.40
CA ASN A 196 -5.89 -13.92 -7.66
C ASN A 196 -6.03 -13.56 -6.17
N PHE A 197 -6.88 -12.62 -5.80
CA PHE A 197 -7.18 -12.27 -4.41
C PHE A 197 -7.87 -13.41 -3.65
N LEU A 198 -8.66 -14.23 -4.36
CA LEU A 198 -9.42 -15.35 -3.79
C LEU A 198 -8.73 -16.71 -3.98
N VAL A 199 -7.61 -16.76 -4.72
CA VAL A 199 -6.93 -18.03 -5.06
C VAL A 199 -6.52 -18.80 -3.81
N ASN A 200 -6.64 -20.12 -3.87
CA ASN A 200 -6.26 -21.05 -2.79
C ASN A 200 -6.99 -20.84 -1.44
N ARG A 201 -8.15 -20.16 -1.44
CA ARG A 201 -8.96 -19.95 -0.24
C ARG A 201 -10.02 -21.03 -0.07
N LYS A 202 -10.25 -21.44 1.18
CA LYS A 202 -11.43 -22.24 1.52
C LYS A 202 -12.69 -21.38 1.30
N SER A 203 -13.80 -21.98 0.87
CA SER A 203 -15.02 -21.22 0.54
C SER A 203 -15.46 -20.23 1.62
N MET A 204 -15.45 -20.65 2.89
CA MET A 204 -15.80 -19.78 4.02
C MET A 204 -14.91 -18.51 4.12
N HIS A 205 -13.62 -18.62 3.80
CA HIS A 205 -12.71 -17.47 3.80
C HIS A 205 -12.93 -16.63 2.54
N ALA A 206 -13.15 -17.25 1.39
CA ALA A 206 -13.47 -16.55 0.14
C ALA A 206 -14.74 -15.71 0.31
N ASP A 207 -15.80 -16.27 0.91
CA ASP A 207 -17.08 -15.56 1.18
C ASP A 207 -16.88 -14.29 2.03
N VAL A 208 -15.92 -14.31 2.97
CA VAL A 208 -15.57 -13.12 3.78
C VAL A 208 -14.75 -12.13 2.97
N LEU A 209 -13.75 -12.61 2.21
CA LEU A 209 -12.88 -11.77 1.39
C LEU A 209 -13.67 -11.03 0.29
N GLU A 210 -14.65 -11.68 -0.33
CA GLU A 210 -15.55 -11.07 -1.32
C GLU A 210 -16.35 -9.90 -0.77
N GLN A 211 -16.61 -9.89 0.54
CA GLN A 211 -17.31 -8.78 1.17
C GLN A 211 -16.41 -7.55 1.42
N ILE A 212 -15.09 -7.70 1.41
CA ILE A 212 -14.17 -6.59 1.71
C ILE A 212 -14.12 -5.64 0.51
N PRO A 213 -14.51 -4.36 0.66
CA PRO A 213 -14.27 -3.36 -0.37
C PRO A 213 -12.77 -3.23 -0.67
N LEU A 214 -12.41 -3.20 -1.94
CA LEU A 214 -11.05 -3.02 -2.39
C LEU A 214 -11.01 -1.89 -3.41
N ALA A 215 -10.27 -0.82 -3.12
CA ALA A 215 -10.26 0.37 -3.96
C ALA A 215 -8.85 0.99 -4.05
N LEU A 216 -8.59 1.65 -5.16
CA LEU A 216 -7.43 2.49 -5.38
C LEU A 216 -7.82 3.97 -5.23
N ILE A 217 -7.07 4.71 -4.42
CA ILE A 217 -7.25 6.15 -4.21
C ILE A 217 -6.49 6.90 -5.30
N ASN A 218 -7.23 7.64 -6.14
CA ASN A 218 -6.64 8.45 -7.22
C ASN A 218 -6.11 9.80 -6.73
N GLN A 219 -6.49 10.22 -5.52
CA GLN A 219 -6.08 11.49 -4.94
C GLN A 219 -4.57 11.58 -4.79
N GLU A 220 -4.00 12.69 -5.22
CA GLU A 220 -2.61 13.06 -4.93
C GLU A 220 -2.46 13.68 -3.54
N MET A 221 -1.23 13.78 -3.06
CA MET A 221 -0.90 14.41 -1.77
C MET A 221 -1.68 13.84 -0.57
N THR A 222 -2.01 12.55 -0.61
CA THR A 222 -2.79 11.87 0.43
C THR A 222 -2.23 12.08 1.83
N CYS A 223 -0.89 12.09 1.97
CA CYS A 223 -0.19 12.36 3.23
C CYS A 223 -0.48 13.77 3.76
N LEU A 224 -0.51 14.80 2.90
CA LEU A 224 -0.80 16.17 3.30
C LEU A 224 -2.26 16.30 3.78
N HIS A 225 -3.20 15.71 3.04
CA HIS A 225 -4.62 15.69 3.43
C HIS A 225 -4.81 15.02 4.80
N GLY A 226 -4.13 13.89 5.03
CA GLY A 226 -4.19 13.19 6.30
C GLY A 226 -3.59 13.99 7.46
N SER A 227 -2.43 14.63 7.26
CA SER A 227 -1.81 15.50 8.25
C SER A 227 -2.74 16.68 8.64
N LEU A 228 -3.39 17.31 7.67
CA LEU A 228 -4.35 18.37 7.91
C LEU A 228 -5.56 17.87 8.69
N ASN A 229 -6.12 16.72 8.35
CA ASN A 229 -7.25 16.13 9.07
C ASN A 229 -6.88 15.80 10.52
N PHE A 230 -5.69 15.24 10.73
CA PHE A 230 -5.18 14.94 12.07
C PHE A 230 -5.12 16.21 12.95
N ILE A 231 -4.52 17.30 12.47
CA ILE A 231 -4.42 18.56 13.20
C ILE A 231 -5.80 19.15 13.48
N ASN A 232 -6.72 19.12 12.53
CA ASN A 232 -8.09 19.62 12.71
C ASN A 232 -8.82 18.84 13.83
N LYS A 233 -8.72 17.51 13.85
CA LYS A 233 -9.32 16.65 14.88
C LYS A 233 -8.76 16.96 16.28
N ILE A 234 -7.43 17.13 16.40
CA ILE A 234 -6.80 17.48 17.70
C ILE A 234 -7.26 18.85 18.18
N SER A 235 -7.35 19.82 17.29
CA SER A 235 -7.76 21.19 17.64
C SER A 235 -9.22 21.24 18.13
N GLN A 236 -10.10 20.43 17.54
CA GLN A 236 -11.51 20.33 17.96
C GLN A 236 -11.68 19.66 19.34
N ASN A 237 -10.82 18.71 19.68
CA ASN A 237 -10.86 18.00 20.96
C ASN A 237 -10.26 18.83 22.14
N ARG A 238 -9.64 19.98 21.86
CA ARG A 238 -9.08 20.88 22.88
C ARG A 238 -10.07 22.01 23.31
N ASN A 239 -11.16 22.16 22.60
CA ASN A 239 -12.26 23.11 22.92
C ASN A 239 -13.41 22.36 23.60
#